data_874494ae9bd2e4e67a5961b442c986b7
#
_entry.id   874494ae9bd2e4e67a5961b442c986b7
#
_cell.length_a   1.000
_cell.length_b   1.000
_cell.length_c   1.000
_cell.angle_alpha   90.00
_cell.angle_beta   90.00
_cell.angle_gamma   90.00
#
_symmetry.space_group_name_H-M   'P 1'
#
loop_
_entity.id
_entity.type
_entity.pdbx_description
1 polymer ?
#
loop_
_entity_poly.entity_id
_entity_poly.type
_entity_poly.pdbx_seq_one_letter_code
_entity_poly.pdbx_strand_id
1 'polypeptide(L)'
;MSLRVGSPVAGRVVALSEVPDPVFAQAMVGPGVAVEPARVKADVVSPVDGVVVTLHPHAFVVATADGAAVLVHLGIDTVRRKGEGFELHVVKGEQVRAGQRIVTWDPAEVEAAGFAPICPVVALDASAEVLGDLALDVDVAENDALFDWSR
;
A
#
# COMPACT_ATOMS: atom_id res chain seq x y z
N MET A 1 17.69 -12.82 6.67
CA MET A 1 16.22 -13.01 6.81
C MET A 1 15.47 -12.13 5.83
N SER A 2 14.28 -12.50 5.46
CA SER A 2 13.46 -11.67 4.58
C SER A 2 12.10 -11.41 5.21
N LEU A 3 11.53 -10.26 4.86
CA LEU A 3 10.19 -9.85 5.23
C LEU A 3 9.28 -10.02 4.01
N ARG A 4 8.25 -10.84 4.14
CA ARG A 4 7.23 -10.96 3.10
C ARG A 4 6.28 -9.77 3.20
N VAL A 5 6.13 -9.04 2.10
CA VAL A 5 5.17 -7.93 2.02
C VAL A 5 3.98 -8.37 1.17
N GLY A 6 2.80 -8.38 1.76
CA GLY A 6 1.56 -8.79 1.11
C GLY A 6 0.86 -7.63 0.43
N SER A 7 -0.02 -7.94 -0.52
CA SER A 7 -0.81 -6.90 -1.18
C SER A 7 -1.90 -6.37 -0.26
N PRO A 8 -1.98 -5.04 -0.10
CA PRO A 8 -3.07 -4.46 0.69
C PRO A 8 -4.42 -4.49 -0.02
N VAL A 9 -4.43 -4.62 -1.35
CA VAL A 9 -5.64 -4.58 -2.16
C VAL A 9 -5.59 -5.65 -3.25
N ALA A 10 -6.75 -6.07 -3.73
CA ALA A 10 -6.84 -6.92 -4.92
C ALA A 10 -6.70 -6.06 -6.16
N GLY A 11 -5.96 -6.55 -7.14
CA GLY A 11 -5.78 -5.85 -8.41
C GLY A 11 -4.57 -6.34 -9.19
N ARG A 12 -4.12 -5.52 -10.12
CA ARG A 12 -2.98 -5.83 -10.98
C ARG A 12 -1.74 -5.11 -10.48
N VAL A 13 -0.66 -5.86 -10.30
CA VAL A 13 0.62 -5.31 -9.85
C VAL A 13 1.36 -4.69 -11.03
N VAL A 14 1.79 -3.45 -10.87
CA VAL A 14 2.55 -2.71 -11.87
C VAL A 14 3.81 -2.12 -11.26
N ALA A 15 4.75 -1.73 -12.11
CA ALA A 15 5.98 -1.08 -11.64
C ALA A 15 5.64 0.27 -10.99
N LEU A 16 6.39 0.60 -9.94
CA LEU A 16 6.21 1.88 -9.23
C LEU A 16 6.39 3.08 -10.17
N SER A 17 7.23 2.95 -11.20
CA SER A 17 7.44 3.98 -12.21
C SER A 17 6.19 4.34 -13.02
N GLU A 18 5.15 3.51 -12.99
CA GLU A 18 3.88 3.79 -13.69
C GLU A 18 2.93 4.68 -12.88
N VAL A 19 3.26 4.96 -11.62
CA VAL A 19 2.43 5.84 -10.77
C VAL A 19 2.52 7.28 -11.30
N PRO A 20 1.38 7.98 -11.52
CA PRO A 20 1.38 9.34 -12.05
C PRO A 20 1.70 10.38 -10.96
N ASP A 21 2.78 10.17 -10.25
CA ASP A 21 3.29 11.06 -9.20
C ASP A 21 4.81 10.84 -9.11
N PRO A 22 5.65 11.86 -9.36
CA PRO A 22 7.10 11.69 -9.40
C PRO A 22 7.71 11.27 -8.07
N VAL A 23 7.10 11.61 -6.94
CA VAL A 23 7.60 11.18 -5.62
C VAL A 23 7.60 9.66 -5.52
N PHE A 24 6.56 8.99 -6.00
CA PHE A 24 6.46 7.53 -6.02
C PHE A 24 7.19 6.95 -7.24
N ALA A 25 6.93 7.48 -8.44
CA ALA A 25 7.48 6.94 -9.68
C ALA A 25 9.01 6.92 -9.70
N GLN A 26 9.65 7.88 -9.04
CA GLN A 26 11.11 7.98 -8.95
C GLN A 26 11.67 7.36 -7.67
N ALA A 27 10.84 6.64 -6.92
CA ALA A 27 11.21 5.97 -5.67
C ALA A 27 11.85 6.92 -4.64
N MET A 28 11.40 8.16 -4.58
CA MET A 28 11.99 9.19 -3.70
C MET A 28 11.82 8.89 -2.22
N VAL A 29 10.77 8.15 -1.85
CA VAL A 29 10.51 7.72 -0.46
C VAL A 29 10.93 6.28 -0.21
N GLY A 30 11.23 5.53 -1.26
CA GLY A 30 11.68 4.15 -1.20
C GLY A 30 11.22 3.37 -2.42
N PRO A 31 11.78 2.17 -2.64
CA PRO A 31 11.38 1.28 -3.71
C PRO A 31 10.13 0.51 -3.34
N GLY A 32 9.50 -0.08 -4.34
CA GLY A 32 8.31 -0.90 -4.15
C GLY A 32 7.62 -1.21 -5.46
N VAL A 33 6.33 -1.45 -5.36
CA VAL A 33 5.45 -1.67 -6.51
C VAL A 33 4.18 -0.85 -6.32
N ALA A 34 3.32 -0.84 -7.31
CA ALA A 34 1.99 -0.28 -7.19
C ALA A 34 0.96 -1.34 -7.57
N VAL A 35 -0.24 -1.23 -7.02
CA VAL A 35 -1.35 -2.10 -7.39
C VAL A 35 -2.44 -1.23 -7.99
N GLU A 36 -2.84 -1.56 -9.22
CA GLU A 36 -3.99 -0.97 -9.87
C GLU A 36 -5.23 -1.72 -9.35
N PRO A 37 -6.01 -1.14 -8.43
CA PRO A 37 -7.03 -1.91 -7.71
C PRO A 37 -8.22 -2.27 -8.57
N ALA A 38 -8.84 -3.41 -8.27
CA ALA A 38 -10.14 -3.74 -8.81
C ALA A 38 -11.15 -2.66 -8.43
N ARG A 39 -12.02 -2.27 -9.36
CA ARG A 39 -12.97 -1.15 -9.20
C ARG A 39 -14.21 -1.57 -8.41
N VAL A 40 -14.01 -2.16 -7.23
CA VAL A 40 -15.07 -2.57 -6.32
C VAL A 40 -14.76 -2.10 -4.92
N LYS A 41 -15.79 -1.76 -4.15
CA LYS A 41 -15.65 -1.43 -2.73
C LYS A 41 -15.07 -2.64 -2.00
N ALA A 42 -14.02 -2.43 -1.22
CA ALA A 42 -13.30 -3.51 -0.55
C ALA A 42 -12.54 -3.00 0.68
N ASP A 43 -12.11 -3.97 1.50
CA ASP A 43 -11.23 -3.68 2.63
C ASP A 43 -9.78 -3.69 2.17
N VAL A 44 -9.03 -2.69 2.62
CA VAL A 44 -7.58 -2.61 2.50
C VAL A 44 -6.98 -3.29 3.72
N VAL A 45 -6.02 -4.18 3.52
CA VAL A 45 -5.43 -4.96 4.61
C VAL A 45 -3.97 -4.58 4.84
N SER A 46 -3.48 -4.88 6.06
CA SER A 46 -2.07 -4.62 6.39
C SER A 46 -1.14 -5.51 5.55
N PRO A 47 -0.06 -4.94 4.99
CA PRO A 47 0.91 -5.71 4.21
C PRO A 47 1.86 -6.55 5.05
N VAL A 48 2.01 -6.24 6.33
CA VAL A 48 2.96 -6.90 7.25
C VAL A 48 2.38 -6.95 8.66
N ASP A 49 2.97 -7.80 9.51
CA ASP A 49 2.75 -7.74 10.96
C ASP A 49 3.51 -6.55 11.52
N GLY A 50 2.87 -5.75 12.36
CA GLY A 50 3.55 -4.62 12.98
C GLY A 50 2.61 -3.67 13.68
N VAL A 51 3.05 -2.42 13.83
CA VAL A 51 2.30 -1.35 14.50
C VAL A 51 1.98 -0.27 13.47
N VAL A 52 0.75 0.22 13.50
CA VAL A 52 0.33 1.35 12.67
C VAL A 52 0.94 2.61 13.25
N VAL A 53 2.05 3.08 12.65
CA VAL A 53 2.79 4.25 13.15
C VAL A 53 2.34 5.56 12.53
N THR A 54 1.72 5.49 11.35
CA THR A 54 1.11 6.64 10.67
C THR A 54 -0.25 6.20 10.13
N LEU A 55 -1.27 7.02 10.34
CA LEU A 55 -2.62 6.69 9.88
C LEU A 55 -3.34 7.95 9.41
N HIS A 56 -3.66 7.96 8.13
CA HIS A 56 -4.56 8.91 7.50
C HIS A 56 -5.65 8.09 6.78
N PRO A 57 -6.81 8.65 6.48
CA PRO A 57 -7.83 7.91 5.73
C PRO A 57 -7.32 7.33 4.40
N HIS A 58 -6.44 8.06 3.70
CA HIS A 58 -5.94 7.71 2.37
C HIS A 58 -4.57 7.04 2.36
N ALA A 59 -3.88 6.93 3.49
CA ALA A 59 -2.53 6.37 3.54
C ALA A 59 -2.15 5.94 4.95
N PHE A 60 -1.37 4.87 5.05
CA PHE A 60 -0.89 4.42 6.36
C PHE A 60 0.49 3.77 6.25
N VAL A 61 1.18 3.72 7.38
CA VAL A 61 2.48 3.06 7.51
C VAL A 61 2.39 2.04 8.63
N VAL A 62 2.83 0.81 8.35
CA VAL A 62 2.99 -0.25 9.35
C VAL A 62 4.47 -0.53 9.54
N ALA A 63 4.95 -0.43 10.77
CA ALA A 63 6.34 -0.68 11.13
C ALA A 63 6.47 -2.03 11.82
N THR A 64 7.42 -2.86 11.36
CA THR A 64 7.72 -4.15 11.96
C THR A 64 8.56 -3.99 13.23
N ALA A 65 8.67 -5.09 14.01
CA ALA A 65 9.44 -5.07 15.26
C ALA A 65 10.93 -4.78 15.03
N ASP A 66 11.48 -5.13 13.86
CA ASP A 66 12.88 -4.88 13.52
C ASP A 66 13.12 -3.54 12.82
N GLY A 67 12.10 -2.69 12.74
CA GLY A 67 12.25 -1.32 12.23
C GLY A 67 12.00 -1.12 10.74
N ALA A 68 11.59 -2.16 10.01
CA ALA A 68 11.14 -1.98 8.64
C ALA A 68 9.79 -1.24 8.64
N ALA A 69 9.55 -0.38 7.67
CA ALA A 69 8.29 0.33 7.57
C ALA A 69 7.77 0.27 6.13
N VAL A 70 6.50 -0.10 5.98
CA VAL A 70 5.83 -0.20 4.68
C VAL A 70 4.74 0.85 4.61
N LEU A 71 4.80 1.69 3.58
CA LEU A 71 3.80 2.70 3.27
C LEU A 71 2.82 2.14 2.25
N VAL A 72 1.54 2.29 2.52
CA VAL A 72 0.44 2.03 1.58
C VAL A 72 -0.28 3.35 1.34
N HIS A 73 -0.37 3.76 0.08
CA HIS A 73 -1.06 4.98 -0.31
C HIS A 73 -2.25 4.62 -1.21
N LEU A 74 -3.44 5.04 -0.83
CA LEU A 74 -4.69 4.67 -1.51
C LEU A 74 -5.06 5.74 -2.54
N GLY A 75 -4.62 5.55 -3.78
CA GLY A 75 -4.78 6.51 -4.85
C GLY A 75 -3.78 7.65 -4.77
N ILE A 76 -3.83 8.54 -5.75
CA ILE A 76 -2.93 9.70 -5.87
C ILE A 76 -3.73 10.98 -5.66
N ASP A 77 -3.17 11.89 -4.86
CA ASP A 77 -3.80 13.16 -4.47
C ASP A 77 -5.10 13.00 -3.66
N THR A 78 -5.38 11.81 -3.18
CA THR A 78 -6.60 11.46 -2.44
C THR A 78 -6.70 12.14 -1.08
N VAL A 79 -5.63 12.74 -0.58
CA VAL A 79 -5.66 13.64 0.58
C VAL A 79 -6.70 14.76 0.39
N ARG A 80 -6.93 15.18 -0.86
CA ARG A 80 -7.91 16.22 -1.21
C ARG A 80 -9.36 15.82 -0.93
N ARG A 81 -9.62 14.52 -0.76
CA ARG A 81 -10.97 14.04 -0.41
C ARG A 81 -11.30 14.26 1.06
N LYS A 82 -10.33 14.63 1.89
CA LYS A 82 -10.50 14.94 3.31
C LYS A 82 -11.18 13.82 4.09
N GLY A 83 -10.85 12.57 3.75
CA GLY A 83 -11.39 11.37 4.38
C GLY A 83 -12.73 10.89 3.82
N GLU A 84 -13.32 11.59 2.89
CA GLU A 84 -14.59 11.19 2.28
C GLU A 84 -14.45 9.89 1.51
N GLY A 85 -15.30 8.91 1.80
CA GLY A 85 -15.27 7.59 1.16
C GLY A 85 -14.30 6.61 1.78
N PHE A 86 -13.61 6.97 2.86
CA PHE A 86 -12.70 6.09 3.59
C PHE A 86 -13.25 5.82 4.99
N GLU A 87 -13.31 4.54 5.38
CA GLU A 87 -13.75 4.13 6.71
C GLU A 87 -12.61 3.40 7.41
N LEU A 88 -12.02 4.03 8.43
CA LEU A 88 -10.92 3.45 9.21
C LEU A 88 -11.44 2.43 10.23
N HIS A 89 -10.71 1.31 10.36
CA HIS A 89 -11.04 0.22 11.29
C HIS A 89 -10.00 0.03 12.39
N VAL A 90 -8.94 0.81 12.37
CA VAL A 90 -7.86 0.77 13.36
C VAL A 90 -7.55 2.18 13.82
N VAL A 91 -6.74 2.29 14.88
CA VAL A 91 -6.22 3.57 15.36
C VAL A 91 -4.70 3.58 15.27
N LYS A 92 -4.11 4.77 15.22
CA LYS A 92 -2.66 4.94 15.27
C LYS A 92 -2.12 4.32 16.57
N GLY A 93 -1.06 3.52 16.44
CA GLY A 93 -0.46 2.81 17.55
C GLY A 93 -0.97 1.38 17.74
N GLU A 94 -2.00 1.00 17.02
CA GLU A 94 -2.55 -0.36 17.12
C GLU A 94 -1.61 -1.38 16.50
N GLN A 95 -1.48 -2.54 17.16
CA GLN A 95 -0.74 -3.68 16.62
C GLN A 95 -1.64 -4.44 15.67
N VAL A 96 -1.14 -4.75 14.48
CA VAL A 96 -1.88 -5.41 13.42
C VAL A 96 -1.10 -6.59 12.85
N ARG A 97 -1.80 -7.48 12.19
CA ARG A 97 -1.22 -8.63 11.47
C ARG A 97 -1.40 -8.44 9.98
N ALA A 98 -0.49 -9.02 9.19
CA ALA A 98 -0.64 -9.08 7.74
C ALA A 98 -2.02 -9.68 7.39
N GLY A 99 -2.74 -9.02 6.49
CA GLY A 99 -4.09 -9.42 6.10
C GLY A 99 -5.20 -8.85 6.97
N GLN A 100 -4.87 -8.19 8.08
CA GLN A 100 -5.88 -7.54 8.93
C GLN A 100 -6.42 -6.28 8.26
N ARG A 101 -7.74 -6.09 8.32
CA ARG A 101 -8.44 -4.95 7.76
C ARG A 101 -8.02 -3.63 8.41
N ILE A 102 -7.63 -2.65 7.59
CA ILE A 102 -7.21 -1.31 8.05
C ILE A 102 -8.25 -0.25 7.71
N VAL A 103 -8.71 -0.23 6.45
CA VAL A 103 -9.64 0.78 5.95
C VAL A 103 -10.50 0.19 4.84
N THR A 104 -11.76 0.62 4.78
CA THR A 104 -12.66 0.28 3.67
C THR A 104 -12.75 1.48 2.73
N TRP A 105 -12.68 1.23 1.42
CA TRP A 105 -12.79 2.28 0.41
C TRP A 105 -13.42 1.74 -0.88
N ASP A 106 -13.74 2.65 -1.79
CA ASP A 106 -14.27 2.30 -3.11
C ASP A 106 -13.38 2.94 -4.18
N PRO A 107 -12.49 2.17 -4.82
CA PRO A 107 -11.62 2.70 -5.89
C PRO A 107 -12.40 3.28 -7.07
N ALA A 108 -13.56 2.73 -7.39
CA ALA A 108 -14.42 3.26 -8.46
C ALA A 108 -14.91 4.67 -8.12
N GLU A 109 -15.26 4.92 -6.87
CA GLU A 109 -15.67 6.25 -6.40
C GLU A 109 -14.52 7.26 -6.47
N VAL A 110 -13.30 6.83 -6.09
CA VAL A 110 -12.09 7.65 -6.18
C VAL A 110 -11.85 8.05 -7.64
N GLU A 111 -11.93 7.10 -8.55
CA GLU A 111 -11.75 7.36 -9.99
C GLU A 111 -12.85 8.29 -10.54
N ALA A 112 -14.09 8.07 -10.14
CA ALA A 112 -15.22 8.92 -10.54
C ALA A 112 -15.07 10.37 -10.04
N ALA A 113 -14.37 10.56 -8.92
CA ALA A 113 -14.09 11.88 -8.36
C ALA A 113 -12.89 12.57 -9.05
N GLY A 114 -12.25 11.93 -10.03
CA GLY A 114 -11.16 12.50 -10.81
C GLY A 114 -9.76 12.18 -10.32
N PHE A 115 -9.61 11.21 -9.40
CA PHE A 115 -8.31 10.79 -8.86
C PHE A 115 -7.89 9.44 -9.44
N ALA A 116 -6.58 9.23 -9.62
CA ALA A 116 -6.04 7.92 -9.96
C ALA A 116 -6.13 7.01 -8.73
N PRO A 117 -6.79 5.84 -8.81
CA PRO A 117 -6.94 4.96 -7.66
C PRO A 117 -5.75 4.04 -7.41
N ILE A 118 -4.73 4.08 -8.26
CA ILE A 118 -3.53 3.26 -8.12
C ILE A 118 -2.91 3.41 -6.72
N CYS A 119 -2.48 2.27 -6.15
CA CYS A 119 -1.98 2.19 -4.77
C CYS A 119 -0.49 1.87 -4.72
N PRO A 120 0.39 2.85 -4.48
CA PRO A 120 1.79 2.57 -4.18
C PRO A 120 1.94 1.78 -2.88
N VAL A 121 2.82 0.77 -2.90
CA VAL A 121 3.24 -0.01 -1.72
C VAL A 121 4.76 0.07 -1.67
N VAL A 122 5.28 0.75 -0.67
CA VAL A 122 6.68 1.21 -0.66
C VAL A 122 7.40 0.75 0.60
N ALA A 123 8.61 0.20 0.41
CA ALA A 123 9.56 -0.08 1.49
C ALA A 123 10.30 1.22 1.82
N LEU A 124 9.89 1.88 2.90
CA LEU A 124 10.42 3.19 3.27
C LEU A 124 11.92 3.11 3.60
N ASP A 125 12.67 4.08 3.10
CA ASP A 125 14.10 4.26 3.34
C ASP A 125 14.97 3.05 2.93
N ALA A 126 14.43 2.12 2.13
CA ALA A 126 15.19 0.99 1.60
C ALA A 126 15.83 1.36 0.26
N SER A 127 16.74 0.51 -0.22
CA SER A 127 17.25 0.56 -1.59
C SER A 127 16.57 -0.52 -2.43
N ALA A 128 16.49 -0.32 -3.74
CA ALA A 128 15.86 -1.30 -4.63
C ALA A 128 16.53 -2.68 -4.57
N GLU A 129 17.81 -2.72 -4.25
CA GLU A 129 18.63 -3.93 -4.21
C GLU A 129 18.18 -4.95 -3.15
N VAL A 130 17.51 -4.48 -2.08
CA VAL A 130 17.05 -5.37 -1.01
C VAL A 130 15.65 -5.91 -1.25
N LEU A 131 14.99 -5.54 -2.33
CA LEU A 131 13.70 -6.09 -2.72
C LEU A 131 13.88 -7.20 -3.74
N GLY A 132 13.14 -8.30 -3.58
CA GLY A 132 13.15 -9.42 -4.49
C GLY A 132 11.75 -9.96 -4.74
N ASP A 133 11.65 -10.85 -5.71
CA ASP A 133 10.40 -11.55 -6.04
C ASP A 133 9.21 -10.60 -6.25
N LEU A 134 9.44 -9.48 -6.96
CA LEU A 134 8.38 -8.53 -7.31
C LEU A 134 7.33 -9.22 -8.20
N ALA A 135 6.08 -9.20 -7.75
CA ALA A 135 4.97 -9.85 -8.46
C ALA A 135 4.43 -8.98 -9.61
N LEU A 136 5.32 -8.47 -10.47
CA LEU A 136 4.95 -7.56 -11.54
C LEU A 136 4.08 -8.21 -12.62
N ASP A 137 3.13 -7.44 -13.13
CA ASP A 137 2.28 -7.80 -14.27
C ASP A 137 1.37 -9.01 -14.03
N VAL A 138 1.01 -9.27 -12.77
CA VAL A 138 0.07 -10.33 -12.39
C VAL A 138 -1.07 -9.75 -11.56
N ASP A 139 -2.18 -10.45 -11.53
CA ASP A 139 -3.29 -10.13 -10.64
C ASP A 139 -3.07 -10.78 -9.28
N VAL A 140 -3.37 -10.05 -8.23
CA VAL A 140 -3.25 -10.53 -6.85
C VAL A 140 -4.57 -10.30 -6.10
N ALA A 141 -4.81 -11.12 -5.07
CA ALA A 141 -5.83 -10.88 -4.07
C ALA A 141 -5.20 -10.18 -2.86
N GLU A 142 -6.03 -9.69 -1.94
CA GLU A 142 -5.54 -9.15 -0.67
C GLU A 142 -4.68 -10.21 0.03
N ASN A 143 -3.58 -9.76 0.60
CA ASN A 143 -2.60 -10.59 1.32
C ASN A 143 -1.77 -11.55 0.45
N ASP A 144 -1.95 -11.58 -0.87
CA ASP A 144 -1.02 -12.29 -1.75
C ASP A 144 0.35 -11.61 -1.71
N ALA A 145 1.43 -12.37 -1.89
CA ALA A 145 2.78 -11.84 -1.84
C ALA A 145 3.01 -10.80 -2.96
N LEU A 146 3.51 -9.62 -2.59
CA LEU A 146 3.92 -8.58 -3.54
C LEU A 146 5.42 -8.61 -3.79
N PHE A 147 6.21 -8.68 -2.73
CA PHE A 147 7.67 -8.75 -2.83
C PHE A 147 8.25 -9.21 -1.49
N ASP A 148 9.51 -9.64 -1.53
CA ASP A 148 10.31 -9.94 -0.35
C ASP A 148 11.31 -8.80 -0.11
N TRP A 149 11.50 -8.47 1.15
CA TRP A 149 12.41 -7.41 1.58
C TRP A 149 13.50 -8.05 2.44
N SER A 150 14.71 -8.11 1.91
CA SER A 150 15.86 -8.65 2.65
C SER A 150 16.23 -7.75 3.82
N ARG A 151 16.34 -8.37 5.00
CA ARG A 151 16.60 -7.68 6.25
C ARG A 151 17.94 -8.08 6.83
#